data_bff6c17902159530d42f22557e39376f
#
_entry.id   bff6c17902159530d42f22557e39376f
#
_cell.length_a   1.000
_cell.length_b   1.000
_cell.length_c   1.000
_cell.angle_alpha   90.00
_cell.angle_beta   90.00
_cell.angle_gamma   90.00
#
_symmetry.space_group_name_H-M   'P 1'
#
loop_
_entity.id
_entity.type
_entity.pdbx_description
1 polymer ?
#
loop_
_entity_poly.entity_id
_entity_poly.type
_entity_poly.pdbx_seq_one_letter_code
_entity_poly.pdbx_strand_id
1 'polypeptide(L)'
;MSKALVNLLKVGVPLAIGVWLVFYFHDALDPAQRKELYTAFRRADLRWLALATLVGWSSHVSRAWRWRYILQPLGHAPGFWNSYHAVMIGYFMNLFLPRAGEASRAATLYRAEKVPFEQGFGTILAER
;
A
#
# COMPACT_ATOMS: atom_id res chain seq x y z
N MET A 1 2.01 26.96 17.88
CA MET A 1 1.92 26.33 16.54
C MET A 1 0.66 25.51 16.49
N SER A 2 -0.23 25.73 15.50
CA SER A 2 -1.47 24.96 15.40
C SER A 2 -1.13 23.50 15.01
N LYS A 3 -1.89 22.54 15.55
CA LYS A 3 -1.73 21.09 15.23
C LYS A 3 -1.77 20.84 13.72
N ALA A 4 -2.52 21.65 12.98
CA ALA A 4 -2.59 21.61 11.53
C ALA A 4 -1.25 21.95 10.87
N LEU A 5 -0.54 22.96 11.35
CA LEU A 5 0.76 23.38 10.82
C LEU A 5 1.83 22.28 11.03
N VAL A 6 1.82 21.65 12.20
CA VAL A 6 2.75 20.54 12.52
C VAL A 6 2.48 19.32 11.60
N ASN A 7 1.21 19.02 11.35
CA ASN A 7 0.86 17.92 10.45
C ASN A 7 1.20 18.25 8.99
N LEU A 8 1.00 19.49 8.56
CA LEU A 8 1.38 19.94 7.22
C LEU A 8 2.90 19.86 7.03
N LEU A 9 3.69 20.26 8.02
CA LEU A 9 5.16 20.15 7.98
C LEU A 9 5.64 18.70 7.97
N LYS A 10 5.02 17.81 8.76
CA LYS A 10 5.38 16.39 8.82
C LYS A 10 5.18 15.66 7.48
N VAL A 11 4.22 16.07 6.68
CA VAL A 11 3.95 15.46 5.37
C VAL A 11 4.61 16.27 4.25
N GLY A 12 4.56 17.61 4.35
CA GLY A 12 5.07 18.50 3.31
C GLY A 12 6.59 18.47 3.16
N VAL A 13 7.32 18.41 4.30
CA VAL A 13 8.79 18.39 4.25
C VAL A 13 9.34 17.14 3.59
N PRO A 14 8.95 15.90 3.95
CA PRO A 14 9.42 14.70 3.25
C PRO A 14 9.04 14.69 1.77
N LEU A 15 7.84 15.18 1.44
CA LEU A 15 7.36 15.24 0.07
C LEU A 15 8.16 16.26 -0.74
N ALA A 16 8.44 17.45 -0.18
CA ALA A 16 9.28 18.46 -0.81
C ALA A 16 10.71 17.97 -1.01
N ILE A 17 11.29 17.27 -0.03
CA ILE A 17 12.61 16.65 -0.16
C ILE A 17 12.60 15.59 -1.27
N GLY A 18 11.56 14.75 -1.33
CA GLY A 18 11.43 13.73 -2.38
C GLY A 18 11.37 14.35 -3.78
N VAL A 19 10.53 15.36 -3.96
CA VAL A 19 10.43 16.09 -5.24
C VAL A 19 11.75 16.79 -5.57
N TRP A 20 12.36 17.46 -4.60
CA TRP A 20 13.66 18.11 -4.78
C TRP A 20 14.76 17.13 -5.19
N LEU A 21 14.82 15.94 -4.55
CA LEU A 21 15.77 14.89 -4.93
C LEU A 21 15.57 14.40 -6.36
N VAL A 22 14.32 14.25 -6.82
CA VAL A 22 14.04 13.85 -8.20
C VAL A 22 14.60 14.89 -9.18
N PHE A 23 14.35 16.18 -8.94
CA PHE A 23 14.91 17.25 -9.78
C PHE A 23 16.44 17.31 -9.70
N TYR A 24 17.00 17.20 -8.51
CA TYR A 24 18.44 17.20 -8.28
C TYR A 24 19.12 16.05 -9.04
N PHE A 25 18.61 14.82 -8.93
CA PHE A 25 19.14 13.69 -9.67
C PHE A 25 18.95 13.84 -11.18
N HIS A 26 17.83 14.38 -11.62
CA HIS A 26 17.61 14.64 -13.02
C HIS A 26 18.63 15.64 -13.59
N ASP A 27 18.96 16.69 -12.85
CA ASP A 27 19.93 17.69 -13.30
C ASP A 27 21.39 17.24 -13.16
N ALA A 28 21.65 16.35 -12.18
CA ALA A 28 22.98 15.76 -11.99
C ALA A 28 23.35 14.72 -13.04
N LEU A 29 22.38 14.20 -13.80
CA LEU A 29 22.61 13.24 -14.87
C LEU A 29 23.17 13.94 -16.10
N ASP A 30 24.28 13.41 -16.65
CA ASP A 30 24.85 13.83 -17.92
C ASP A 30 23.82 13.64 -19.07
N PRO A 31 23.84 14.47 -20.12
CA PRO A 31 22.96 14.33 -21.28
C PRO A 31 22.98 12.92 -21.90
N ALA A 32 24.12 12.25 -21.87
CA ALA A 32 24.28 10.87 -22.33
C ALA A 32 23.48 9.90 -21.43
N GLN A 33 23.61 10.03 -20.12
CA GLN A 33 22.90 9.22 -19.12
C GLN A 33 21.39 9.45 -19.16
N ARG A 34 20.93 10.69 -19.35
CA ARG A 34 19.52 11.00 -19.57
C ARG A 34 18.96 10.28 -20.78
N LYS A 35 19.68 10.32 -21.91
CA LYS A 35 19.27 9.63 -23.14
C LYS A 35 19.22 8.12 -22.95
N GLU A 36 20.19 7.56 -22.22
CA GLU A 36 20.22 6.14 -21.88
C GLU A 36 19.04 5.75 -20.99
N LEU A 37 18.73 6.54 -19.97
CA LEU A 37 17.57 6.37 -19.10
C LEU A 37 16.26 6.33 -19.90
N TYR A 38 16.01 7.33 -20.76
CA TYR A 38 14.83 7.36 -21.60
C TYR A 38 14.77 6.18 -22.59
N THR A 39 15.91 5.76 -23.08
CA THR A 39 16.01 4.62 -24.00
C THR A 39 15.70 3.31 -23.24
N ALA A 40 16.19 3.17 -22.00
CA ALA A 40 15.88 2.04 -21.14
C ALA A 40 14.37 1.94 -20.85
N PHE A 41 13.71 3.05 -20.53
CA PHE A 41 12.24 3.09 -20.36
C PHE A 41 11.48 2.70 -21.63
N ARG A 42 11.93 3.16 -22.79
CA ARG A 42 11.31 2.82 -24.09
C ARG A 42 11.54 1.37 -24.51
N ARG A 43 12.69 0.79 -24.10
CA ARG A 43 13.04 -0.62 -24.38
C ARG A 43 12.51 -1.58 -23.33
N ALA A 44 11.94 -1.06 -22.22
CA ALA A 44 11.34 -1.90 -21.19
C ALA A 44 10.26 -2.79 -21.82
N ASP A 45 10.42 -4.09 -21.66
CA ASP A 45 9.47 -5.04 -22.17
C ASP A 45 8.21 -5.02 -21.31
N LEU A 46 7.15 -4.44 -21.85
CA LEU A 46 5.84 -4.34 -21.21
C LEU A 46 5.26 -5.69 -20.79
N ARG A 47 5.70 -6.79 -21.43
CA ARG A 47 5.24 -8.16 -21.08
C ARG A 47 5.71 -8.55 -19.70
N TRP A 48 6.99 -8.30 -19.37
CA TRP A 48 7.52 -8.56 -18.04
C TRP A 48 6.90 -7.66 -16.98
N LEU A 49 6.65 -6.40 -17.31
CA LEU A 49 5.96 -5.48 -16.41
C LEU A 49 4.52 -5.93 -16.14
N ALA A 50 3.80 -6.34 -17.17
CA ALA A 50 2.45 -6.89 -17.03
C ALA A 50 2.45 -8.18 -16.19
N LEU A 51 3.40 -9.08 -16.44
CA LEU A 51 3.53 -10.32 -15.67
C LEU A 51 3.83 -10.01 -14.19
N ALA A 52 4.77 -9.13 -13.90
CA ALA A 52 5.10 -8.70 -12.55
C ALA A 52 3.88 -8.08 -11.84
N THR A 53 3.11 -7.26 -12.55
CA THR A 53 1.88 -6.65 -12.03
C THR A 53 0.81 -7.71 -11.73
N LEU A 54 0.63 -8.69 -12.62
CA LEU A 54 -0.31 -9.78 -12.40
C LEU A 54 0.07 -10.65 -11.20
N VAL A 55 1.35 -10.99 -11.07
CA VAL A 55 1.86 -11.76 -9.91
C VAL A 55 1.69 -10.95 -8.62
N GLY A 56 2.03 -9.67 -8.62
CA GLY A 56 1.81 -8.78 -7.48
C GLY A 56 0.34 -8.68 -7.10
N TRP A 57 -0.55 -8.51 -8.08
CA TRP A 57 -1.99 -8.46 -7.85
C TRP A 57 -2.53 -9.79 -7.29
N SER A 58 -2.12 -10.93 -7.84
CA SER A 58 -2.52 -12.25 -7.34
C SER A 58 -2.11 -12.49 -5.89
N SER A 59 -0.98 -11.91 -5.45
CA SER A 59 -0.54 -11.94 -4.06
C SER A 59 -1.55 -11.23 -3.13
N HIS A 60 -2.11 -10.08 -3.55
CA HIS A 60 -3.13 -9.37 -2.77
C HIS A 60 -4.45 -10.15 -2.70
N VAL A 61 -4.85 -10.78 -3.81
CA VAL A 61 -6.03 -11.67 -3.87
C VAL A 61 -5.85 -12.86 -2.92
N SER A 62 -4.69 -13.52 -2.96
CA SER A 62 -4.36 -14.63 -2.07
C SER A 62 -4.40 -14.22 -0.60
N ARG A 63 -3.89 -13.03 -0.26
CA ARG A 63 -3.90 -12.50 1.10
C ARG A 63 -5.34 -12.23 1.59
N ALA A 64 -6.19 -11.66 0.77
CA ALA A 64 -7.60 -11.44 1.09
C ALA A 64 -8.33 -12.78 1.31
N TRP A 65 -8.01 -13.78 0.49
CA TRP A 65 -8.56 -15.12 0.62
C TRP A 65 -8.16 -15.80 1.92
N ARG A 66 -6.85 -15.84 2.23
CA ARG A 66 -6.34 -16.43 3.48
C ARG A 66 -6.94 -15.78 4.71
N TRP A 67 -7.09 -14.46 4.71
CA TRP A 67 -7.62 -13.74 5.85
C TRP A 67 -9.04 -14.16 6.20
N ARG A 68 -9.86 -14.50 5.22
CA ARG A 68 -11.19 -15.07 5.46
C ARG A 68 -11.13 -16.37 6.26
N TYR A 69 -10.21 -17.26 5.93
CA TYR A 69 -10.04 -18.52 6.65
C TYR A 69 -9.58 -18.32 8.10
N ILE A 70 -8.76 -17.32 8.35
CA ILE A 70 -8.33 -17.00 9.72
C ILE A 70 -9.48 -16.43 10.57
N LEU A 71 -10.45 -15.76 9.96
CA LEU A 71 -11.62 -15.20 10.64
C LEU A 71 -12.73 -16.22 10.86
N GLN A 72 -12.79 -17.30 10.08
CA GLN A 72 -13.82 -18.34 10.23
C GLN A 72 -13.88 -19.00 11.62
N PRO A 73 -12.76 -19.40 12.26
CA PRO A 73 -12.79 -19.98 13.60
C PRO A 73 -13.32 -19.01 14.68
N LEU A 74 -13.27 -17.72 14.41
CA LEU A 74 -13.80 -16.67 15.30
C LEU A 74 -15.30 -16.40 15.08
N GLY A 75 -15.95 -17.19 14.22
CA GLY A 75 -17.37 -17.05 13.91
C GLY A 75 -17.68 -15.98 12.85
N HIS A 76 -16.67 -15.47 12.15
CA HIS A 76 -16.84 -14.45 11.11
C HIS A 76 -16.52 -15.01 9.73
N ALA A 77 -17.43 -14.80 8.78
CA ALA A 77 -17.26 -15.20 7.37
C ALA A 77 -17.43 -13.99 6.45
N PRO A 78 -16.48 -13.03 6.47
CA PRO A 78 -16.62 -11.83 5.67
C PRO A 78 -16.63 -12.13 4.18
N GLY A 79 -17.35 -11.31 3.42
CA GLY A 79 -17.37 -11.38 1.97
C GLY A 79 -15.97 -11.21 1.37
N PHE A 80 -15.67 -11.94 0.29
CA PHE A 80 -14.36 -11.85 -0.36
C PHE A 80 -14.03 -10.40 -0.79
N TRP A 81 -14.97 -9.71 -1.40
CA TRP A 81 -14.78 -8.35 -1.87
C TRP A 81 -14.52 -7.36 -0.74
N ASN A 82 -15.20 -7.50 0.40
CA ASN A 82 -14.99 -6.65 1.57
C ASN A 82 -13.59 -6.89 2.17
N SER A 83 -13.16 -8.15 2.24
CA SER A 83 -11.81 -8.52 2.66
C SER A 83 -10.75 -7.97 1.70
N TYR A 84 -10.98 -8.07 0.39
CA TYR A 84 -10.08 -7.54 -0.63
C TYR A 84 -9.95 -6.02 -0.55
N HIS A 85 -11.08 -5.29 -0.48
CA HIS A 85 -11.04 -3.83 -0.32
C HIS A 85 -10.35 -3.41 0.99
N ALA A 86 -10.59 -4.12 2.09
CA ALA A 86 -9.92 -3.85 3.35
C ALA A 86 -8.38 -4.01 3.22
N VAL A 87 -7.92 -5.04 2.52
CA VAL A 87 -6.50 -5.25 2.22
C VAL A 87 -5.94 -4.10 1.39
N MET A 88 -6.63 -3.70 0.31
CA MET A 88 -6.19 -2.61 -0.57
C MET A 88 -6.14 -1.27 0.14
N ILE A 89 -7.16 -0.95 0.96
CA ILE A 89 -7.17 0.26 1.81
C ILE A 89 -5.99 0.22 2.78
N GLY A 90 -5.69 -0.93 3.37
CA GLY A 90 -4.53 -1.07 4.25
C GLY A 90 -3.21 -0.75 3.55
N TYR A 91 -3.00 -1.24 2.33
CA TYR A 91 -1.80 -0.90 1.54
C TYR A 91 -1.75 0.58 1.17
N PHE A 92 -2.90 1.13 0.77
CA PHE A 92 -2.99 2.57 0.45
C PHE A 92 -2.66 3.44 1.67
N MET A 93 -3.17 3.10 2.85
CA MET A 93 -2.89 3.83 4.08
C MET A 93 -1.42 3.73 4.51
N ASN A 94 -0.75 2.60 4.25
CA ASN A 94 0.68 2.46 4.52
C ASN A 94 1.56 3.36 3.64
N LEU A 95 1.05 3.84 2.51
CA LEU A 95 1.74 4.81 1.66
C LEU A 95 1.89 6.17 2.36
N PHE A 96 0.89 6.56 3.15
CA PHE A 96 0.86 7.87 3.83
C PHE A 96 1.37 7.79 5.28
N LEU A 97 1.05 6.72 5.98
CA LEU A 97 1.36 6.53 7.39
C LEU A 97 1.91 5.12 7.62
N PRO A 98 3.20 4.98 7.92
CA PRO A 98 3.80 3.69 8.23
C PRO A 98 3.03 2.99 9.36
N ARG A 99 2.69 1.72 9.17
CA ARG A 99 1.93 0.87 10.10
C ARG A 99 0.44 1.20 10.28
N ALA A 100 -0.08 2.29 9.70
CA ALA A 100 -1.51 2.59 9.79
C ALA A 100 -2.38 1.64 8.97
N GLY A 101 -1.81 0.95 7.99
CA GLY A 101 -2.54 0.03 7.13
C GLY A 101 -3.15 -1.16 7.85
N GLU A 102 -2.52 -1.65 8.90
CA GLU A 102 -3.08 -2.76 9.69
C GLU A 102 -4.34 -2.34 10.44
N ALA A 103 -4.28 -1.20 11.11
CA ALA A 103 -5.43 -0.62 11.79
C ALA A 103 -6.55 -0.25 10.82
N SER A 104 -6.20 0.33 9.65
CA SER A 104 -7.16 0.69 8.61
C SER A 104 -7.86 -0.53 8.02
N ARG A 105 -7.12 -1.62 7.82
CA ARG A 105 -7.65 -2.90 7.35
C ARG A 105 -8.69 -3.46 8.32
N ALA A 106 -8.37 -3.50 9.63
CA ALA A 106 -9.30 -3.95 10.68
C ALA A 106 -10.51 -3.02 10.79
N ALA A 107 -10.32 -1.70 10.75
CA ALA A 107 -11.39 -0.72 10.82
C ALA A 107 -12.34 -0.80 9.62
N THR A 108 -11.82 -1.05 8.42
CA THR A 108 -12.63 -1.23 7.21
C THR A 108 -13.51 -2.47 7.34
N LEU A 109 -12.98 -3.59 7.82
CA LEU A 109 -13.73 -4.81 8.00
C LEU A 109 -14.79 -4.66 9.11
N TYR A 110 -14.48 -3.95 10.19
CA TYR A 110 -15.46 -3.60 11.22
C TYR A 110 -16.65 -2.82 10.64
N ARG A 111 -16.39 -1.85 9.77
CA ARG A 111 -17.45 -1.05 9.14
C ARG A 111 -18.29 -1.86 8.16
N ALA A 112 -17.65 -2.71 7.35
CA ALA A 112 -18.32 -3.45 6.29
C ALA A 112 -19.08 -4.68 6.81
N GLU A 113 -18.49 -5.43 7.73
CA GLU A 113 -18.98 -6.77 8.14
C GLU A 113 -19.23 -6.89 9.65
N LYS A 114 -19.09 -5.79 10.40
CA LYS A 114 -19.26 -5.76 11.87
C LYS A 114 -18.33 -6.72 12.62
N VAL A 115 -17.23 -7.12 12.01
CA VAL A 115 -16.19 -7.90 12.69
C VAL A 115 -15.53 -7.02 13.76
N PRO A 116 -15.47 -7.44 15.04
CA PRO A 116 -14.86 -6.64 16.10
C PRO A 116 -13.43 -6.25 15.75
N PHE A 117 -13.09 -4.97 15.95
CA PHE A 117 -11.78 -4.43 15.57
C PHE A 117 -10.63 -5.23 16.20
N GLU A 118 -10.75 -5.61 17.46
CA GLU A 118 -9.75 -6.37 18.22
C GLU A 118 -9.47 -7.73 17.58
N GLN A 119 -10.52 -8.43 17.16
CA GLN A 119 -10.41 -9.73 16.50
C GLN A 119 -9.82 -9.56 15.09
N GLY A 120 -10.30 -8.59 14.31
CA GLY A 120 -9.74 -8.28 13.01
C GLY A 120 -8.26 -7.91 13.08
N PHE A 121 -7.89 -7.05 14.02
CA PHE A 121 -6.52 -6.62 14.24
C PHE A 121 -5.62 -7.76 14.75
N GLY A 122 -6.12 -8.56 15.70
CA GLY A 122 -5.41 -9.74 16.21
C GLY A 122 -5.10 -10.77 15.12
N THR A 123 -6.04 -11.02 14.21
CA THR A 123 -5.80 -11.93 13.07
C THR A 123 -4.77 -11.40 12.08
N ILE A 124 -4.68 -10.08 11.89
CA ILE A 124 -3.65 -9.45 11.06
C ILE A 124 -2.26 -9.64 11.67
N LEU A 125 -2.16 -9.49 13.00
CA LEU A 125 -0.90 -9.75 13.72
C LEU A 125 -0.50 -11.22 13.67
N ALA A 126 -1.48 -12.14 13.80
CA ALA A 126 -1.22 -13.58 13.72
C ALA A 126 -0.81 -14.03 12.30
N GLU A 127 -1.17 -13.30 11.26
CA GLU A 127 -0.79 -13.57 9.86
C GLU A 127 0.71 -13.28 9.61
N ARG A 128 1.35 -12.48 10.47
CA ARG A 128 2.77 -12.08 10.35
C ARG A 128 3.72 -13.03 11.07
#